data_13a6c06ae71af8798b73a27074a3d146
#
_entry.id   13a6c06ae71af8798b73a27074a3d146
#
_cell.length_a   1.000
_cell.length_b   1.000
_cell.length_c   1.000
_cell.angle_alpha   90.00
_cell.angle_beta   90.00
_cell.angle_gamma   90.00
#
_symmetry.space_group_name_H-M   'P 1'
#
loop_
_entity.id
_entity.type
_entity.pdbx_description
1 polymer ?
#
loop_
_entity_poly.entity_id
_entity_poly.type
_entity_poly.pdbx_seq_one_letter_code
_entity_poly.pdbx_strand_id
1 'polypeptide(L)'
;MAKVQPRTLSGFMELLPAPQMQLERMMSILRETYSVYGFTPLDTPVIESAEVLLAKGGGETEKQIYRFTKGDSDLALRFDLTVPLAKYVAAHYSELAFPFRRYQIGKVYRCLLYTSDAADEEDS
;
A
#
# COMPACT_ATOMS: atom_id res chain seq x y z
N MET A 1 4.42 -4.66 -36.90
CA MET A 1 4.58 -4.46 -35.46
C MET A 1 3.26 -4.09 -34.82
N ALA A 2 2.91 -4.80 -33.79
CA ALA A 2 1.63 -4.57 -33.13
C ALA A 2 1.66 -3.25 -32.37
N LYS A 3 0.56 -2.52 -32.41
CA LYS A 3 0.42 -1.30 -31.64
C LYS A 3 0.08 -1.62 -30.21
N VAL A 4 0.69 -0.88 -29.32
CA VAL A 4 0.36 -0.98 -27.90
C VAL A 4 -0.89 -0.15 -27.65
N GLN A 5 -1.89 -0.77 -27.02
CA GLN A 5 -3.10 -0.05 -26.64
C GLN A 5 -2.90 0.54 -25.26
N PRO A 6 -2.95 1.87 -25.13
CA PRO A 6 -2.80 2.49 -23.81
C PRO A 6 -4.06 2.22 -22.99
N ARG A 7 -3.84 1.61 -21.83
CA ARG A 7 -4.97 1.29 -20.95
C ARG A 7 -4.48 1.17 -19.53
N THR A 8 -5.38 1.37 -18.62
CA THR A 8 -5.11 1.14 -17.21
C THR A 8 -5.43 -0.30 -16.88
N LEU A 9 -4.56 -0.92 -16.11
CA LEU A 9 -4.77 -2.31 -15.73
C LEU A 9 -6.02 -2.44 -14.87
N SER A 10 -6.67 -3.59 -15.01
CA SER A 10 -7.85 -3.89 -14.22
C SER A 10 -7.52 -3.78 -12.74
N GLY A 11 -8.39 -3.12 -12.00
CA GLY A 11 -8.19 -2.93 -10.57
C GLY A 11 -7.31 -1.74 -10.20
N PHE A 12 -6.78 -1.05 -11.20
CA PHE A 12 -5.98 0.16 -10.97
C PHE A 12 -6.76 1.37 -11.44
N MET A 13 -6.39 2.53 -10.93
CA MET A 13 -7.11 3.75 -11.22
C MET A 13 -6.14 4.84 -11.61
N GLU A 14 -6.53 5.58 -12.64
CA GLU A 14 -5.79 6.76 -13.03
C GLU A 14 -6.77 7.93 -13.03
N LEU A 15 -6.42 8.98 -12.30
CA LEU A 15 -7.25 10.16 -12.23
C LEU A 15 -6.76 11.20 -13.21
N LEU A 16 -7.69 11.85 -13.87
CA LEU A 16 -7.36 13.00 -14.70
C LEU A 16 -6.96 14.16 -13.80
N PRO A 17 -6.36 15.22 -14.36
CA PRO A 17 -5.81 16.29 -13.52
C PRO A 17 -6.77 16.89 -12.52
N ALA A 18 -8.03 17.15 -12.90
CA ALA A 18 -8.94 17.80 -11.98
C ALA A 18 -9.24 16.94 -10.74
N PRO A 19 -9.71 15.69 -10.90
CA PRO A 19 -9.88 14.85 -9.71
C PRO A 19 -8.57 14.54 -8.99
N GLN A 20 -7.44 14.49 -9.71
CA GLN A 20 -6.16 14.28 -9.05
C GLN A 20 -5.82 15.47 -8.14
N MET A 21 -6.11 16.67 -8.58
CA MET A 21 -5.87 17.85 -7.77
C MET A 21 -6.72 17.83 -6.50
N GLN A 22 -7.96 17.36 -6.63
CA GLN A 22 -8.82 17.23 -5.46
C GLN A 22 -8.27 16.22 -4.46
N LEU A 23 -7.78 15.10 -4.97
CA LEU A 23 -7.19 14.08 -4.10
C LEU A 23 -5.95 14.63 -3.40
N GLU A 24 -5.09 15.34 -4.13
CA GLU A 24 -3.91 15.95 -3.54
C GLU A 24 -4.28 16.93 -2.44
N ARG A 25 -5.34 17.69 -2.67
CA ARG A 25 -5.81 18.65 -1.68
C ARG A 25 -6.28 17.94 -0.42
N MET A 26 -7.03 16.85 -0.58
CA MET A 26 -7.50 16.08 0.57
C MET A 26 -6.32 15.52 1.36
N MET A 27 -5.34 14.98 0.66
CA MET A 27 -4.16 14.44 1.34
C MET A 27 -3.38 15.53 2.05
N SER A 28 -3.32 16.71 1.45
CA SER A 28 -2.63 17.85 2.06
C SER A 28 -3.30 18.25 3.37
N ILE A 29 -4.62 18.29 3.37
CA ILE A 29 -5.39 18.62 4.58
C ILE A 29 -5.14 17.58 5.66
N LEU A 30 -5.12 16.31 5.30
CA LEU A 30 -4.85 15.26 6.26
C LEU A 30 -3.44 15.39 6.85
N ARG A 31 -2.46 15.67 6.02
CA ARG A 31 -1.08 15.82 6.48
C ARG A 31 -0.94 17.00 7.45
N GLU A 32 -1.55 18.11 7.10
CA GLU A 32 -1.50 19.28 7.98
C GLU A 32 -2.16 18.99 9.32
N THR A 33 -3.32 18.34 9.27
CA THR A 33 -4.06 18.04 10.48
C THR A 33 -3.27 17.12 11.40
N TYR A 34 -2.70 16.05 10.84
CA TYR A 34 -1.89 15.15 11.65
C TYR A 34 -0.69 15.86 12.25
N SER A 35 -0.05 16.73 11.47
CA SER A 35 1.12 17.46 11.95
C SER A 35 0.80 18.35 13.12
N VAL A 36 -0.35 19.03 13.07
CA VAL A 36 -0.76 19.91 14.16
C VAL A 36 -0.92 19.12 15.46
N TYR A 37 -1.35 17.87 15.38
CA TYR A 37 -1.52 17.05 16.56
C TYR A 37 -0.26 16.28 16.96
N GLY A 38 0.86 16.61 16.34
CA GLY A 38 2.14 16.03 16.75
C GLY A 38 2.45 14.69 16.12
N PHE A 39 1.72 14.27 15.10
CA PHE A 39 2.03 13.05 14.39
C PHE A 39 3.08 13.34 13.32
N THR A 40 4.03 12.43 13.17
CA THR A 40 5.11 12.58 12.20
C THR A 40 4.88 11.69 10.98
N PRO A 41 5.32 12.16 9.82
CA PRO A 41 5.13 11.37 8.60
C PRO A 41 6.06 10.16 8.58
N LEU A 42 5.59 9.12 7.96
CA LEU A 42 6.33 7.88 7.79
C LEU A 42 6.07 7.36 6.39
N ASP A 43 7.09 6.78 5.79
CA ASP A 43 6.90 6.06 4.55
C ASP A 43 7.75 4.80 4.58
N THR A 44 7.26 3.76 3.94
CA THR A 44 7.96 2.49 3.85
C THR A 44 7.99 2.08 2.38
N PRO A 45 8.88 1.17 2.02
CA PRO A 45 8.97 0.76 0.62
C PRO A 45 7.69 0.10 0.11
N VAL A 46 7.38 0.35 -1.14
CA VAL A 46 6.25 -0.27 -1.81
C VAL A 46 6.49 -1.77 -1.99
N ILE A 47 7.75 -2.14 -2.25
CA ILE A 47 8.14 -3.52 -2.46
C ILE A 47 8.84 -4.03 -1.21
N GLU A 48 8.42 -5.18 -0.74
CA GLU A 48 9.01 -5.82 0.42
C GLU A 48 9.33 -7.27 0.08
N SER A 49 10.14 -7.88 0.92
CA SER A 49 10.34 -9.31 0.84
C SER A 49 9.01 -10.02 1.02
N ALA A 50 8.72 -11.00 0.19
CA ALA A 50 7.47 -11.77 0.34
C ALA A 50 7.40 -12.41 1.70
N GLU A 51 8.55 -12.83 2.24
CA GLU A 51 8.62 -13.43 3.56
C GLU A 51 8.06 -12.49 4.62
N VAL A 52 8.40 -11.21 4.52
CA VAL A 52 7.91 -10.21 5.48
C VAL A 52 6.40 -10.05 5.36
N LEU A 53 5.91 -9.87 4.14
CA LEU A 53 4.50 -9.59 3.94
C LEU A 53 3.60 -10.77 4.26
N LEU A 54 4.13 -11.98 4.14
CA LEU A 54 3.37 -13.20 4.39
C LEU A 54 3.70 -13.83 5.74
N ALA A 55 4.36 -13.08 6.61
CA ALA A 55 4.82 -13.63 7.88
C ALA A 55 3.70 -14.22 8.71
N LYS A 56 2.52 -13.64 8.65
CA LYS A 56 1.38 -14.19 9.38
C LYS A 56 0.71 -15.34 8.63
N GLY A 57 1.14 -15.56 7.41
CA GLY A 57 0.57 -16.60 6.56
C GLY A 57 -0.89 -16.34 6.26
N GLY A 58 -1.50 -17.28 5.60
CA GLY A 58 -2.92 -17.29 5.53
C GLY A 58 -3.55 -16.96 4.20
N GLY A 59 -4.28 -17.88 3.78
CA GLY A 59 -5.19 -18.06 2.73
C GLY A 59 -5.51 -16.89 1.82
N GLU A 60 -6.36 -16.02 2.29
CA GLU A 60 -6.83 -14.91 1.45
C GLU A 60 -5.73 -13.95 1.08
N THR A 61 -4.83 -13.66 2.01
CA THR A 61 -3.74 -12.73 1.76
C THR A 61 -2.85 -13.21 0.63
N GLU A 62 -2.53 -14.49 0.63
CA GLU A 62 -1.67 -15.05 -0.41
C GLU A 62 -2.29 -14.95 -1.78
N LYS A 63 -3.61 -15.00 -1.84
CA LYS A 63 -4.31 -14.91 -3.11
C LYS A 63 -4.38 -13.49 -3.64
N GLN A 64 -4.30 -12.52 -2.76
CA GLN A 64 -4.48 -11.12 -3.12
C GLN A 64 -3.18 -10.37 -3.32
N ILE A 65 -2.06 -10.97 -2.99
CA ILE A 65 -0.78 -10.29 -3.03
C ILE A 65 -0.18 -10.37 -4.43
N TYR A 66 0.42 -9.26 -4.86
CA TYR A 66 1.20 -9.25 -6.10
C TYR A 66 2.62 -9.69 -5.75
N ARG A 67 2.98 -10.87 -6.20
CA ARG A 67 4.25 -11.50 -5.87
C ARG A 67 5.06 -11.74 -7.13
N PHE A 68 6.37 -11.53 -7.04
CA PHE A 68 7.23 -11.69 -8.20
C PHE A 68 8.64 -11.96 -7.72
N THR A 69 9.49 -12.38 -8.65
CA THR A 69 10.88 -12.63 -8.32
C THR A 69 11.76 -11.72 -9.14
N LYS A 70 12.88 -11.34 -8.56
CA LYS A 70 13.94 -10.65 -9.27
C LYS A 70 15.24 -11.26 -8.84
N GLY A 71 15.94 -11.90 -9.78
CA GLY A 71 17.09 -12.70 -9.40
C GLY A 71 16.65 -13.81 -8.47
N ASP A 72 17.32 -13.92 -7.35
CA ASP A 72 16.97 -14.91 -6.33
C ASP A 72 16.03 -14.38 -5.28
N SER A 73 15.59 -13.13 -5.43
CA SER A 73 14.76 -12.49 -4.42
C SER A 73 13.28 -12.74 -4.70
N ASP A 74 12.56 -13.13 -3.65
CA ASP A 74 11.11 -13.34 -3.68
C ASP A 74 10.48 -12.10 -3.09
N LEU A 75 9.83 -11.31 -3.92
CA LEU A 75 9.36 -9.98 -3.58
C LEU A 75 7.86 -9.88 -3.76
N ALA A 76 7.29 -8.84 -3.15
CA ALA A 76 5.86 -8.60 -3.31
C ALA A 76 5.56 -7.12 -3.12
N LEU A 77 4.45 -6.68 -3.70
CA LEU A 77 3.94 -5.34 -3.44
C LEU A 77 3.12 -5.37 -2.16
N ARG A 78 3.29 -4.35 -1.35
CA ARG A 78 2.55 -4.29 -0.08
C ARG A 78 1.05 -4.24 -0.35
N PHE A 79 0.30 -4.95 0.47
CA PHE A 79 -1.16 -5.00 0.35
C PHE A 79 -1.84 -4.22 1.47
N ASP A 80 -1.08 -3.75 2.45
CA ASP A 80 -1.55 -2.84 3.48
C ASP A 80 -0.35 -2.04 3.98
N LEU A 81 -0.57 -1.17 4.94
CA LEU A 81 0.51 -0.38 5.51
C LEU A 81 0.88 -0.86 6.92
N THR A 82 0.15 -1.82 7.45
CA THR A 82 0.35 -2.31 8.81
C THR A 82 1.53 -3.26 8.93
N VAL A 83 1.63 -4.23 8.02
CA VAL A 83 2.72 -5.20 8.06
C VAL A 83 4.07 -4.52 7.83
N PRO A 84 4.20 -3.65 6.81
CA PRO A 84 5.44 -2.90 6.66
C PRO A 84 5.78 -2.03 7.87
N LEU A 85 4.76 -1.48 8.52
CA LEU A 85 4.98 -0.70 9.74
C LEU A 85 5.58 -1.56 10.84
N ALA A 86 5.06 -2.76 11.01
CA ALA A 86 5.58 -3.67 12.04
C ALA A 86 7.05 -3.97 11.77
N LYS A 87 7.40 -4.24 10.53
CA LYS A 87 8.78 -4.49 10.14
C LYS A 87 9.64 -3.25 10.42
N TYR A 88 9.14 -2.07 10.07
CA TYR A 88 9.83 -0.81 10.25
C TYR A 88 10.14 -0.58 11.73
N VAL A 89 9.13 -0.75 12.58
CA VAL A 89 9.31 -0.55 14.03
C VAL A 89 10.32 -1.54 14.57
N ALA A 90 10.24 -2.80 14.16
CA ALA A 90 11.16 -3.82 14.62
C ALA A 90 12.60 -3.50 14.18
N ALA A 91 12.77 -3.03 12.96
CA ALA A 91 14.10 -2.75 12.43
C ALA A 91 14.72 -1.50 13.05
N HIS A 92 13.91 -0.54 13.44
CA HIS A 92 14.41 0.76 13.92
C HIS A 92 14.02 1.06 15.36
N TYR A 93 13.72 0.03 16.13
CA TYR A 93 13.17 0.20 17.46
C TYR A 93 14.04 1.11 18.32
N SER A 94 15.34 0.94 18.28
CA SER A 94 16.24 1.72 19.12
C SER A 94 16.39 3.17 18.67
N GLU A 95 15.95 3.47 17.45
CA GLU A 95 16.07 4.82 16.89
C GLU A 95 14.78 5.62 17.02
N LEU A 96 13.69 4.98 17.45
CA LEU A 96 12.39 5.62 17.53
C LEU A 96 12.09 6.08 18.94
N ALA A 97 11.40 7.21 19.03
CA ALA A 97 10.91 7.70 20.32
C ALA A 97 9.51 7.18 20.57
N PHE A 98 9.22 6.76 21.78
CA PHE A 98 7.90 6.26 22.13
C PHE A 98 7.27 7.14 23.19
N PRO A 99 5.96 7.37 23.13
CA PRO A 99 5.02 6.79 22.18
C PRO A 99 5.28 7.29 20.76
N PHE A 100 5.23 6.35 19.81
CA PHE A 100 5.53 6.65 18.41
C PHE A 100 4.24 7.10 17.71
N ARG A 101 4.12 8.40 17.51
CA ARG A 101 2.96 9.01 16.85
C ARG A 101 3.29 9.24 15.40
N ARG A 102 2.66 8.49 14.54
CA ARG A 102 2.98 8.52 13.13
C ARG A 102 1.72 8.52 12.29
N TYR A 103 1.85 8.99 11.05
CA TYR A 103 0.83 8.78 10.04
C TYR A 103 1.52 8.38 8.75
N GLN A 104 0.80 7.67 7.90
CA GLN A 104 1.32 7.26 6.61
C GLN A 104 0.17 7.30 5.61
N ILE A 105 0.42 7.94 4.48
CA ILE A 105 -0.52 7.97 3.37
C ILE A 105 0.22 7.36 2.20
N GLY A 106 -0.22 6.20 1.76
CA GLY A 106 0.48 5.50 0.71
C GLY A 106 -0.43 4.57 -0.04
N LYS A 107 0.06 4.07 -1.15
CA LYS A 107 -0.72 3.17 -1.99
C LYS A 107 -0.47 1.73 -1.57
N VAL A 108 -1.53 0.94 -1.67
CA VAL A 108 -1.44 -0.49 -1.43
C VAL A 108 -1.97 -1.20 -2.66
N TYR A 109 -1.58 -2.45 -2.82
CA TYR A 109 -1.84 -3.19 -4.04
C TYR A 109 -2.44 -4.54 -3.71
N ARG A 110 -3.63 -4.79 -4.24
CA ARG A 110 -4.31 -6.07 -4.03
C ARG A 110 -4.79 -6.59 -5.35
N CYS A 111 -4.56 -7.87 -5.57
CA CYS A 111 -5.08 -8.53 -6.75
C CYS A 111 -6.51 -8.93 -6.46
N LEU A 112 -7.47 -8.21 -7.03
CA LEU A 112 -8.88 -8.40 -6.75
C LEU A 112 -9.60 -9.23 -7.80
N LEU A 113 -8.86 -9.89 -8.67
CA LEU A 113 -9.48 -10.71 -9.71
C LEU A 113 -10.38 -11.78 -9.12
N TYR A 114 -9.97 -12.30 -7.99
CA TYR A 114 -10.73 -13.31 -7.30
C TYR A 114 -11.91 -12.78 -6.53
N THR A 115 -11.75 -11.60 -5.97
CA THR A 115 -12.66 -11.10 -4.96
C THR A 115 -13.47 -9.91 -5.41
N SER A 116 -13.29 -9.48 -6.66
CA SER A 116 -14.00 -8.31 -7.11
C SER A 116 -15.51 -8.48 -7.01
N ASP A 117 -16.01 -9.67 -7.34
CA ASP A 117 -17.44 -9.92 -7.22
C ASP A 117 -17.91 -9.86 -5.78
N ALA A 118 -17.13 -10.46 -4.89
CA ALA A 118 -17.48 -10.43 -3.48
C ALA A 118 -17.42 -9.02 -2.94
N ALA A 119 -16.43 -8.26 -3.34
CA ALA A 119 -16.30 -6.88 -2.92
C ALA A 119 -17.49 -6.05 -3.40
N ASP A 120 -17.88 -6.27 -4.64
CA ASP A 120 -19.04 -5.57 -5.20
C ASP A 120 -20.31 -5.92 -4.42
N GLU A 121 -20.45 -7.16 -4.05
CA GLU A 121 -21.60 -7.58 -3.28
C GLU A 121 -21.63 -6.93 -1.91
N GLU A 122 -20.47 -6.83 -1.28
CA GLU A 122 -20.38 -6.20 0.03
C GLU A 122 -20.69 -4.73 -0.03
N ASP A 123 -20.27 -4.07 -1.09
CA ASP A 123 -20.53 -2.65 -1.26
C ASP A 123 -22.00 -2.38 -1.51
N SER A 124 -22.68 -3.32 -2.07
CA SER A 124 -24.11 -3.14 -2.33
C SER A 124 -24.92 -3.52 -1.11
#